data_1e8978165eca053f9ebd543360199099
#
_entry.id   1e8978165eca053f9ebd543360199099
#
_cell.length_a   1.000
_cell.length_b   1.000
_cell.length_c   1.000
_cell.angle_alpha   90.00
_cell.angle_beta   90.00
_cell.angle_gamma   90.00
#
_symmetry.space_group_name_H-M   'P 1'
#
loop_
_entity.id
_entity.type
_entity.pdbx_description
1 polymer ?
#
loop_
_entity_poly.entity_id
_entity_poly.type
_entity_poly.pdbx_seq_one_letter_code
_entity_poly.pdbx_strand_id
1 'polypeptide(L)'
;MHPPRRSLLRALVGIVVLAAVATACAKNTPAAPDAAASVGGSDITMAQLASTAAVFQSIASLQQSTCGQTDGATDTQAAACNRFSLGAMIQFRMAETYATANGITVDDADVQKTLDSFQKNVGADVLSTQLAANNATLDDVRELVRLSLVQEAVAKAITAAQLGEAELQKRYQQQIADFTTLHVDHILVDSEAKAQAIYDQVTVPGFTLADFQALAKTESTDPNAPQDGGELTLAAGQLVSEFADAALALDNGEISKPVQTQYGWHVIWKIDEQVTPFAQARDQILQGAQVDEFGAWMRAQNAAGQITVDPSFGRFDDQQLQVVRITSTDPSATASPSVDAVNGVPVSP
;
A
#
# COMPACT_ATOMS: atom_id res chain seq x y z
N MET A 1 -62.80 13.91 28.40
CA MET A 1 -61.91 13.00 29.16
C MET A 1 -60.64 12.78 28.33
N HIS A 2 -59.56 13.48 28.67
CA HIS A 2 -58.24 13.35 28.03
C HIS A 2 -57.35 12.45 28.91
N PRO A 3 -56.65 11.48 28.38
CA PRO A 3 -55.58 10.82 29.12
C PRO A 3 -54.25 11.62 28.98
N PRO A 4 -53.37 11.53 29.98
CA PRO A 4 -52.22 12.42 30.11
C PRO A 4 -51.04 11.99 29.23
N ARG A 5 -50.39 13.02 28.70
CA ARG A 5 -49.08 12.91 28.02
C ARG A 5 -48.00 12.42 28.99
N ARG A 6 -47.44 11.25 28.74
CA ARG A 6 -46.17 10.83 29.34
C ARG A 6 -45.01 11.28 28.43
N SER A 7 -44.31 12.29 28.90
CA SER A 7 -43.04 12.76 28.40
C SER A 7 -41.97 11.68 28.60
N LEU A 8 -41.51 11.07 27.50
CA LEU A 8 -40.31 10.25 27.50
C LEU A 8 -39.13 11.18 27.44
N LEU A 9 -38.44 11.31 28.57
CA LEU A 9 -37.10 11.87 28.71
C LEU A 9 -36.15 11.00 27.87
N ARG A 10 -35.71 11.51 26.74
CA ARG A 10 -34.55 10.96 26.05
C ARG A 10 -33.29 11.42 26.79
N ALA A 11 -32.71 10.52 27.56
CA ALA A 11 -31.39 10.69 28.10
C ALA A 11 -30.38 10.68 26.93
N LEU A 12 -29.90 11.84 26.56
CA LEU A 12 -28.69 12.04 25.75
C LEU A 12 -27.50 11.65 26.65
N VAL A 13 -27.03 10.43 26.50
CA VAL A 13 -25.66 10.07 26.94
C VAL A 13 -24.71 10.63 25.89
N GLY A 14 -24.30 11.87 26.09
CA GLY A 14 -23.19 12.44 25.41
C GLY A 14 -21.93 11.72 25.90
N ILE A 15 -21.34 10.87 25.06
CA ILE A 15 -19.98 10.41 25.25
C ILE A 15 -19.08 11.64 24.97
N VAL A 16 -18.75 12.35 26.02
CA VAL A 16 -17.64 13.31 26.01
C VAL A 16 -16.39 12.44 25.96
N VAL A 17 -15.84 12.27 24.74
CA VAL A 17 -14.46 11.85 24.58
C VAL A 17 -13.62 13.01 25.11
N LEU A 18 -13.30 12.98 26.40
CA LEU A 18 -12.19 13.75 26.94
C LEU A 18 -10.92 13.19 26.30
N ALA A 19 -10.50 13.80 25.18
CA ALA A 19 -9.13 13.75 24.75
C ALA A 19 -8.33 14.42 25.89
N ALA A 20 -7.86 13.62 26.84
CA ALA A 20 -6.77 14.01 27.70
C ALA A 20 -5.56 14.18 26.79
N VAL A 21 -5.41 15.39 26.27
CA VAL A 21 -4.14 15.87 25.75
C VAL A 21 -3.22 15.95 26.98
N ALA A 22 -2.61 14.82 27.34
CA ALA A 22 -1.40 14.83 28.12
C ALA A 22 -0.37 15.51 27.21
N THR A 23 -0.20 16.81 27.39
CA THR A 23 0.99 17.55 27.00
C THR A 23 2.15 17.01 27.85
N ALA A 24 2.54 15.76 27.60
CA ALA A 24 3.85 15.29 27.90
C ALA A 24 4.74 16.08 26.94
N CYS A 25 5.50 17.04 27.46
CA CYS A 25 6.70 17.52 26.80
C CYS A 25 7.52 16.25 26.52
N ALA A 26 7.41 15.71 25.32
CA ALA A 26 8.29 14.67 24.84
C ALA A 26 9.68 15.31 24.76
N LYS A 27 10.43 15.18 25.86
CA LYS A 27 11.88 15.31 25.80
C LYS A 27 12.28 14.21 24.85
N ASN A 28 12.94 14.56 23.74
CA ASN A 28 13.68 13.62 22.92
C ASN A 28 14.70 12.94 23.83
N THR A 29 14.28 11.87 24.49
CA THR A 29 15.18 11.01 25.24
C THR A 29 15.90 10.22 24.17
N PRO A 30 17.23 10.28 24.07
CA PRO A 30 17.97 9.41 23.16
C PRO A 30 17.53 7.96 23.42
N ALA A 31 17.36 7.17 22.38
CA ALA A 31 17.13 5.74 22.51
C ALA A 31 18.19 5.13 23.46
N ALA A 32 17.82 4.10 24.22
CA ALA A 32 18.79 3.39 25.06
C ALA A 32 19.96 2.90 24.20
N PRO A 33 21.18 2.75 24.74
CA PRO A 33 22.35 2.35 23.95
C PRO A 33 22.20 1.09 23.11
N ASP A 34 21.22 0.23 23.45
CA ASP A 34 20.93 -1.04 22.77
C ASP A 34 19.61 -1.01 21.96
N ALA A 35 19.03 0.16 21.75
CA ALA A 35 17.78 0.31 21.01
C ALA A 35 18.03 0.70 19.54
N ALA A 36 17.42 -0.03 18.59
CA ALA A 36 17.42 0.33 17.17
C ALA A 36 16.46 1.48 16.86
N ALA A 37 15.37 1.59 17.63
CA ALA A 37 14.41 2.69 17.58
C ALA A 37 13.63 2.80 18.90
N SER A 38 12.98 3.93 19.12
CA SER A 38 12.00 4.12 20.18
C SER A 38 10.69 4.65 19.60
N VAL A 39 9.57 4.13 20.06
CA VAL A 39 8.23 4.46 19.59
C VAL A 39 7.34 4.76 20.79
N GLY A 40 6.90 5.99 20.93
CA GLY A 40 6.08 6.41 22.07
C GLY A 40 6.75 6.15 23.43
N GLY A 41 8.07 6.17 23.49
CA GLY A 41 8.86 5.85 24.69
C GLY A 41 9.09 4.36 24.94
N SER A 42 8.66 3.48 24.04
CA SER A 42 8.92 2.03 24.08
C SER A 42 10.01 1.67 23.07
N ASP A 43 11.08 1.04 23.55
CA ASP A 43 12.24 0.72 22.73
C ASP A 43 12.02 -0.56 21.87
N ILE A 44 12.57 -0.53 20.68
CA ILE A 44 12.80 -1.69 19.82
C ILE A 44 14.27 -2.05 19.96
N THR A 45 14.56 -3.18 20.58
CA THR A 45 15.94 -3.57 20.87
C THR A 45 16.64 -4.15 19.65
N MET A 46 17.99 -4.13 19.65
CA MET A 46 18.80 -4.78 18.61
C MET A 46 18.51 -6.28 18.50
N ALA A 47 18.21 -6.95 19.61
CA ALA A 47 17.88 -8.38 19.62
C ALA A 47 16.53 -8.64 18.92
N GLN A 48 15.51 -7.83 19.19
CA GLN A 48 14.22 -7.91 18.51
C GLN A 48 14.35 -7.65 17.01
N LEU A 49 15.16 -6.64 16.64
CA LEU A 49 15.44 -6.36 15.23
C LEU A 49 16.12 -7.54 14.54
N ALA A 50 17.12 -8.14 15.17
CA ALA A 50 17.85 -9.28 14.61
C ALA A 50 16.91 -10.49 14.38
N SER A 51 16.05 -10.83 15.35
CA SER A 51 15.06 -11.90 15.23
C SER A 51 14.06 -11.62 14.10
N THR A 52 13.49 -10.42 14.06
CA THR A 52 12.53 -10.03 13.00
C THR A 52 13.18 -10.03 11.61
N ALA A 53 14.41 -9.52 11.47
CA ALA A 53 15.14 -9.53 10.21
C ALA A 53 15.43 -10.95 9.74
N ALA A 54 15.74 -11.88 10.64
CA ALA A 54 15.95 -13.30 10.32
C ALA A 54 14.67 -13.96 9.76
N VAL A 55 13.50 -13.63 10.31
CA VAL A 55 12.20 -14.10 9.78
C VAL A 55 11.94 -13.51 8.39
N PHE A 56 12.10 -12.19 8.20
CA PHE A 56 11.89 -11.57 6.89
C PHE A 56 12.87 -12.07 5.83
N GLN A 57 14.14 -12.33 6.21
CA GLN A 57 15.11 -12.94 5.33
C GLN A 57 14.70 -14.35 4.92
N SER A 58 14.15 -15.14 5.85
CA SER A 58 13.65 -16.48 5.57
C SER A 58 12.46 -16.45 4.61
N ILE A 59 11.50 -15.54 4.82
CA ILE A 59 10.34 -15.36 3.95
C ILE A 59 10.78 -14.88 2.55
N ALA A 60 11.68 -13.93 2.47
CA ALA A 60 12.22 -13.45 1.19
C ALA A 60 12.90 -14.56 0.40
N SER A 61 13.69 -15.40 1.08
CA SER A 61 14.34 -16.57 0.45
C SER A 61 13.34 -17.58 -0.09
N LEU A 62 12.23 -17.83 0.64
CA LEU A 62 11.14 -18.70 0.18
C LEU A 62 10.44 -18.15 -1.08
N GLN A 63 10.37 -16.84 -1.21
CA GLN A 63 9.78 -16.14 -2.36
C GLN A 63 10.78 -15.86 -3.49
N GLN A 64 12.04 -16.32 -3.37
CA GLN A 64 13.13 -16.01 -4.29
C GLN A 64 13.32 -14.51 -4.50
N SER A 65 13.11 -13.73 -3.45
CA SER A 65 13.22 -12.27 -3.41
C SER A 65 14.28 -11.82 -2.41
N THR A 66 14.51 -10.51 -2.31
CA THR A 66 15.41 -9.91 -1.34
C THR A 66 14.65 -9.29 -0.17
N CYS A 67 15.20 -9.42 1.05
CA CYS A 67 14.69 -8.74 2.22
C CYS A 67 15.14 -7.27 2.19
N GLY A 68 14.24 -6.37 1.79
CA GLY A 68 14.55 -4.95 1.60
C GLY A 68 15.31 -4.68 0.28
N GLN A 69 15.37 -3.42 -0.09
CA GLN A 69 16.06 -2.95 -1.29
C GLN A 69 17.29 -2.13 -0.90
N THR A 70 18.42 -2.43 -1.56
CA THR A 70 19.67 -1.66 -1.37
C THR A 70 19.56 -0.30 -2.05
N ASP A 71 20.14 0.70 -1.42
CA ASP A 71 20.20 2.08 -1.92
C ASP A 71 21.66 2.45 -2.24
N GLY A 72 21.99 2.37 -3.51
CA GLY A 72 23.33 2.68 -4.04
C GLY A 72 24.37 1.58 -3.80
N ALA A 73 25.55 1.78 -4.40
CA ALA A 73 26.62 0.76 -4.49
C ALA A 73 27.29 0.40 -3.14
N THR A 74 27.14 1.24 -2.12
CA THR A 74 27.76 1.03 -0.79
C THR A 74 26.79 0.43 0.23
N ASP A 75 25.53 0.21 -0.14
CA ASP A 75 24.54 -0.40 0.73
C ASP A 75 24.61 -1.92 0.65
N THR A 76 24.55 -2.58 1.79
CA THR A 76 24.55 -4.05 1.85
C THR A 76 23.13 -4.59 1.97
N GLN A 77 22.91 -5.81 1.45
CA GLN A 77 21.61 -6.49 1.56
C GLN A 77 21.21 -6.68 3.04
N ALA A 78 22.17 -6.94 3.92
CA ALA A 78 21.91 -7.05 5.35
C ALA A 78 21.44 -5.72 5.96
N ALA A 79 22.08 -4.59 5.60
CA ALA A 79 21.65 -3.27 6.07
C ALA A 79 20.27 -2.90 5.53
N ALA A 80 19.99 -3.21 4.26
CA ALA A 80 18.68 -3.02 3.64
C ALA A 80 17.57 -3.84 4.35
N CYS A 81 17.84 -5.11 4.66
CA CYS A 81 16.94 -5.98 5.39
C CYS A 81 16.69 -5.45 6.82
N ASN A 82 17.72 -4.99 7.51
CA ASN A 82 17.56 -4.40 8.85
C ASN A 82 16.67 -3.15 8.81
N ARG A 83 16.85 -2.25 7.84
CA ARG A 83 16.01 -1.06 7.69
C ARG A 83 14.55 -1.41 7.38
N PHE A 84 14.33 -2.33 6.45
CA PHE A 84 13.01 -2.84 6.12
C PHE A 84 12.32 -3.43 7.35
N SER A 85 13.02 -4.30 8.09
CA SER A 85 12.52 -4.93 9.30
C SER A 85 12.23 -3.92 10.40
N LEU A 86 13.11 -2.94 10.59
CA LEU A 86 12.92 -1.88 11.58
C LEU A 86 11.72 -1.01 11.25
N GLY A 87 11.51 -0.69 9.97
CA GLY A 87 10.31 0.03 9.51
C GLY A 87 9.02 -0.72 9.84
N ALA A 88 8.98 -2.03 9.58
CA ALA A 88 7.85 -2.88 9.94
C ALA A 88 7.63 -2.93 11.47
N MET A 89 8.70 -3.10 12.25
CA MET A 89 8.62 -3.12 13.72
C MET A 89 8.12 -1.80 14.32
N ILE A 90 8.48 -0.67 13.73
CA ILE A 90 7.97 0.65 14.12
C ILE A 90 6.45 0.67 13.91
N GLN A 91 5.97 0.24 12.76
CA GLN A 91 4.54 0.18 12.48
C GLN A 91 3.80 -0.77 13.44
N PHE A 92 4.35 -1.95 13.71
CA PHE A 92 3.79 -2.89 14.68
C PHE A 92 3.74 -2.31 16.09
N ARG A 93 4.81 -1.67 16.55
CA ARG A 93 4.87 -1.06 17.88
C ARG A 93 3.85 0.07 18.05
N MET A 94 3.68 0.88 17.00
CA MET A 94 2.63 1.90 16.96
C MET A 94 1.24 1.27 17.07
N ALA A 95 0.98 0.22 16.30
CA ALA A 95 -0.28 -0.51 16.34
C ALA A 95 -0.53 -1.14 17.73
N GLU A 96 0.47 -1.78 18.36
CA GLU A 96 0.34 -2.35 19.71
C GLU A 96 0.01 -1.27 20.75
N THR A 97 0.66 -0.12 20.66
CA THR A 97 0.39 1.01 21.56
C THR A 97 -1.06 1.49 21.43
N TYR A 98 -1.53 1.64 20.19
CA TYR A 98 -2.93 2.01 19.92
C TYR A 98 -3.91 0.92 20.39
N ALA A 99 -3.62 -0.35 20.08
CA ALA A 99 -4.44 -1.49 20.48
C ALA A 99 -4.61 -1.55 22.01
N THR A 100 -3.51 -1.41 22.74
CA THR A 100 -3.53 -1.40 24.21
C THR A 100 -4.37 -0.25 24.76
N ALA A 101 -4.20 0.97 24.22
CA ALA A 101 -4.94 2.15 24.66
C ALA A 101 -6.45 2.06 24.36
N ASN A 102 -6.86 1.29 23.34
CA ASN A 102 -8.25 1.17 22.88
C ASN A 102 -8.89 -0.20 23.16
N GLY A 103 -8.20 -1.09 23.91
CA GLY A 103 -8.74 -2.41 24.28
C GLY A 103 -8.92 -3.36 23.08
N ILE A 104 -8.14 -3.18 22.01
CA ILE A 104 -8.16 -4.06 20.84
C ILE A 104 -7.28 -5.27 21.14
N THR A 105 -7.84 -6.47 21.00
CA THR A 105 -7.14 -7.73 21.22
C THR A 105 -7.25 -8.63 20.00
N VAL A 106 -6.28 -9.52 19.85
CA VAL A 106 -6.26 -10.60 18.85
C VAL A 106 -6.23 -11.92 19.58
N ASP A 107 -7.08 -12.85 19.18
CA ASP A 107 -7.16 -14.17 19.81
C ASP A 107 -6.01 -15.07 19.36
N ASP A 108 -5.44 -15.84 20.31
CA ASP A 108 -4.41 -16.83 20.02
C ASP A 108 -4.85 -17.89 19.00
N ALA A 109 -6.16 -18.19 18.95
CA ALA A 109 -6.74 -19.09 17.96
C ALA A 109 -6.61 -18.54 16.52
N ASP A 110 -6.79 -17.25 16.32
CA ASP A 110 -6.61 -16.61 15.01
C ASP A 110 -5.13 -16.56 14.62
N VAL A 111 -4.24 -16.32 15.56
CA VAL A 111 -2.79 -16.41 15.36
C VAL A 111 -2.40 -17.82 14.91
N GLN A 112 -2.89 -18.85 15.63
CA GLN A 112 -2.59 -20.24 15.30
C GLN A 112 -3.13 -20.62 13.92
N LYS A 113 -4.38 -20.27 13.62
CA LYS A 113 -5.02 -20.54 12.31
C LYS A 113 -4.25 -19.91 11.16
N THR A 114 -3.77 -18.67 11.34
CA THR A 114 -2.98 -17.96 10.33
C THR A 114 -1.63 -18.63 10.13
N LEU A 115 -0.96 -19.01 11.22
CA LEU A 115 0.30 -19.74 11.20
C LEU A 115 0.17 -21.09 10.50
N ASP A 116 -0.88 -21.87 10.85
CA ASP A 116 -1.15 -23.19 10.23
C ASP A 116 -1.39 -23.05 8.71
N SER A 117 -2.12 -22.01 8.32
CA SER A 117 -2.36 -21.71 6.91
C SER A 117 -1.06 -21.35 6.17
N PHE A 118 -0.20 -20.55 6.80
CA PHE A 118 1.11 -20.22 6.26
C PHE A 118 2.00 -21.47 6.11
N GLN A 119 2.10 -22.29 7.15
CA GLN A 119 2.86 -23.55 7.12
C GLN A 119 2.33 -24.52 6.05
N LYS A 120 1.01 -24.61 5.89
CA LYS A 120 0.39 -25.45 4.85
C LYS A 120 0.74 -24.98 3.43
N ASN A 121 0.75 -23.67 3.20
CA ASN A 121 1.01 -23.09 1.89
C ASN A 121 2.49 -23.20 1.49
N VAL A 122 3.39 -23.02 2.44
CA VAL A 122 4.86 -23.06 2.22
C VAL A 122 5.38 -24.52 2.27
N GLY A 123 4.79 -25.36 3.11
CA GLY A 123 5.31 -26.66 3.52
C GLY A 123 6.12 -26.54 4.81
N ALA A 124 5.72 -27.29 5.84
CA ALA A 124 6.30 -27.19 7.19
C ALA A 124 7.81 -27.46 7.21
N ASP A 125 8.28 -28.48 6.49
CA ASP A 125 9.69 -28.85 6.41
C ASP A 125 10.52 -27.81 5.66
N VAL A 126 9.97 -27.23 4.59
CA VAL A 126 10.61 -26.15 3.81
C VAL A 126 10.76 -24.91 4.68
N LEU A 127 9.69 -24.53 5.40
CA LEU A 127 9.71 -23.39 6.31
C LEU A 127 10.73 -23.59 7.43
N SER A 128 10.71 -24.76 8.11
CA SER A 128 11.63 -25.03 9.23
C SER A 128 13.10 -25.01 8.79
N THR A 129 13.41 -25.56 7.62
CA THR A 129 14.76 -25.55 7.03
C THR A 129 15.21 -24.11 6.76
N GLN A 130 14.34 -23.29 6.18
CA GLN A 130 14.67 -21.92 5.83
C GLN A 130 14.82 -21.01 7.07
N LEU A 131 13.98 -21.21 8.09
CA LEU A 131 14.11 -20.51 9.37
C LEU A 131 15.44 -20.85 10.05
N ALA A 132 15.79 -22.13 10.15
CA ALA A 132 17.04 -22.58 10.74
C ALA A 132 18.27 -22.01 10.01
N ALA A 133 18.23 -21.92 8.67
CA ALA A 133 19.30 -21.33 7.87
C ALA A 133 19.58 -19.84 8.17
N ASN A 134 18.58 -19.13 8.71
CA ASN A 134 18.69 -17.72 9.08
C ASN A 134 18.67 -17.47 10.60
N ASN A 135 18.80 -18.51 11.43
CA ASN A 135 18.71 -18.44 12.89
C ASN A 135 17.37 -17.89 13.41
N ALA A 136 16.28 -18.14 12.70
CA ALA A 136 14.93 -17.83 13.11
C ALA A 136 14.19 -19.08 13.59
N THR A 137 13.14 -18.90 14.36
CA THR A 137 12.30 -19.95 14.92
C THR A 137 10.85 -19.83 14.46
N LEU A 138 10.05 -20.89 14.67
CA LEU A 138 8.61 -20.82 14.42
C LEU A 138 7.91 -19.87 15.40
N ASP A 139 8.44 -19.70 16.61
CA ASP A 139 7.91 -18.76 17.60
C ASP A 139 8.12 -17.31 17.15
N ASP A 140 9.25 -17.00 16.49
CA ASP A 140 9.46 -15.68 15.89
C ASP A 140 8.45 -15.42 14.75
N VAL A 141 8.12 -16.43 13.94
CA VAL A 141 7.06 -16.32 12.93
C VAL A 141 5.69 -16.13 13.58
N ARG A 142 5.39 -16.86 14.66
CA ARG A 142 4.15 -16.71 15.43
C ARG A 142 3.99 -15.28 15.93
N GLU A 143 5.05 -14.72 16.51
CA GLU A 143 5.03 -13.33 16.99
C GLU A 143 4.80 -12.33 15.85
N LEU A 144 5.46 -12.51 14.69
CA LEU A 144 5.23 -11.67 13.52
C LEU A 144 3.77 -11.75 13.03
N VAL A 145 3.17 -12.95 13.02
CA VAL A 145 1.74 -13.15 12.70
C VAL A 145 0.86 -12.41 13.69
N ARG A 146 1.12 -12.53 15.00
CA ARG A 146 0.37 -11.80 16.03
C ARG A 146 0.42 -10.29 15.81
N LEU A 147 1.61 -9.75 15.59
CA LEU A 147 1.82 -8.31 15.35
C LEU A 147 1.09 -7.84 14.08
N SER A 148 1.12 -8.64 13.03
CA SER A 148 0.41 -8.33 11.77
C SER A 148 -1.11 -8.31 11.97
N LEU A 149 -1.66 -9.24 12.73
CA LEU A 149 -3.10 -9.29 13.05
C LEU A 149 -3.52 -8.11 13.95
N VAL A 150 -2.65 -7.71 14.90
CA VAL A 150 -2.88 -6.50 15.72
C VAL A 150 -2.91 -5.25 14.82
N GLN A 151 -1.95 -5.12 13.91
CA GLN A 151 -1.92 -3.99 12.96
C GLN A 151 -3.18 -3.96 12.08
N GLU A 152 -3.62 -5.11 11.58
CA GLU A 152 -4.86 -5.21 10.79
C GLU A 152 -6.09 -4.80 11.61
N ALA A 153 -6.21 -5.26 12.85
CA ALA A 153 -7.31 -4.91 13.73
C ALA A 153 -7.32 -3.40 14.06
N VAL A 154 -6.15 -2.80 14.27
CA VAL A 154 -6.00 -1.36 14.49
C VAL A 154 -6.35 -0.57 13.24
N ALA A 155 -5.89 -0.98 12.06
CA ALA A 155 -6.24 -0.33 10.80
C ALA A 155 -7.76 -0.35 10.57
N LYS A 156 -8.42 -1.48 10.84
CA LYS A 156 -9.89 -1.59 10.81
C LYS A 156 -10.57 -0.63 11.79
N ALA A 157 -10.07 -0.56 13.02
CA ALA A 157 -10.64 0.32 14.06
C ALA A 157 -10.50 1.80 13.70
N ILE A 158 -9.33 2.23 13.23
CA ILE A 158 -9.07 3.61 12.78
C ILE A 158 -10.01 3.95 11.62
N THR A 159 -10.10 3.07 10.62
CA THR A 159 -10.95 3.28 9.45
C THR A 159 -12.43 3.36 9.84
N ALA A 160 -12.90 2.47 10.69
CA ALA A 160 -14.30 2.47 11.16
C ALA A 160 -14.66 3.73 11.96
N ALA A 161 -13.69 4.33 12.65
CA ALA A 161 -13.90 5.59 13.38
C ALA A 161 -13.98 6.81 12.45
N GLN A 162 -13.38 6.74 11.26
CA GLN A 162 -13.26 7.87 10.33
C GLN A 162 -14.20 7.78 9.13
N LEU A 163 -14.49 6.58 8.65
CA LEU A 163 -15.21 6.37 7.40
C LEU A 163 -16.55 5.67 7.62
N GLY A 164 -17.63 6.40 7.27
CA GLY A 164 -18.96 5.82 7.13
C GLY A 164 -19.22 5.32 5.70
N GLU A 165 -20.36 4.64 5.51
CA GLU A 165 -20.78 4.08 4.22
C GLU A 165 -20.83 5.13 3.09
N ALA A 166 -21.25 6.37 3.42
CA ALA A 166 -21.29 7.47 2.46
C ALA A 166 -19.91 7.84 1.90
N GLU A 167 -18.86 7.79 2.73
CA GLU A 167 -17.52 8.08 2.27
C GLU A 167 -16.94 6.91 1.45
N LEU A 168 -17.27 5.66 1.79
CA LEU A 168 -16.90 4.50 0.97
C LEU A 168 -17.57 4.57 -0.40
N GLN A 169 -18.85 4.96 -0.47
CA GLN A 169 -19.57 5.18 -1.72
C GLN A 169 -18.93 6.29 -2.56
N LYS A 170 -18.49 7.38 -1.93
CA LYS A 170 -17.80 8.47 -2.61
C LYS A 170 -16.43 8.01 -3.16
N ARG A 171 -15.65 7.25 -2.39
CA ARG A 171 -14.39 6.65 -2.87
C ARG A 171 -14.63 5.73 -4.07
N TYR A 172 -15.67 4.91 -4.03
CA TYR A 172 -16.07 4.08 -5.17
C TYR A 172 -16.32 4.92 -6.41
N GLN A 173 -17.06 6.03 -6.31
CA GLN A 173 -17.31 6.92 -7.46
C GLN A 173 -16.01 7.58 -7.97
N GLN A 174 -15.09 7.93 -7.10
CA GLN A 174 -13.78 8.48 -7.47
C GLN A 174 -12.88 7.47 -8.17
N GLN A 175 -13.06 6.18 -7.89
CA GLN A 175 -12.28 5.07 -8.43
C GLN A 175 -13.08 4.22 -9.42
N ILE A 176 -14.18 4.76 -9.97
CA ILE A 176 -15.12 3.99 -10.80
C ILE A 176 -14.43 3.34 -12.02
N ALA A 177 -13.38 3.96 -12.54
CA ALA A 177 -12.58 3.42 -13.65
C ALA A 177 -11.92 2.08 -13.30
N ASP A 178 -11.48 1.89 -12.04
CA ASP A 178 -10.88 0.64 -11.58
C ASP A 178 -11.92 -0.49 -11.47
N PHE A 179 -13.19 -0.13 -11.37
CA PHE A 179 -14.35 -1.03 -11.27
C PHE A 179 -15.15 -1.13 -12.56
N THR A 180 -14.67 -0.49 -13.63
CA THR A 180 -15.29 -0.55 -14.97
C THR A 180 -14.37 -1.32 -15.91
N THR A 181 -14.78 -2.53 -16.31
CA THR A 181 -14.12 -3.30 -17.36
C THR A 181 -14.64 -2.83 -18.70
N LEU A 182 -13.76 -2.35 -19.54
CA LEU A 182 -14.04 -1.99 -20.93
C LEU A 182 -13.75 -3.17 -21.84
N HIS A 183 -14.64 -3.43 -22.78
CA HIS A 183 -14.44 -4.33 -23.90
C HIS A 183 -14.49 -3.49 -25.18
N VAL A 184 -13.35 -3.33 -25.82
CA VAL A 184 -13.16 -2.47 -26.98
C VAL A 184 -12.30 -3.16 -28.03
N ASP A 185 -12.45 -2.78 -29.30
CA ASP A 185 -11.44 -2.98 -30.34
C ASP A 185 -10.77 -1.65 -30.63
N HIS A 186 -9.48 -1.66 -30.95
CA HIS A 186 -8.79 -0.43 -31.31
C HIS A 186 -7.80 -0.61 -32.47
N ILE A 187 -7.57 0.48 -33.21
CA ILE A 187 -6.53 0.58 -34.23
C ILE A 187 -5.55 1.65 -33.79
N LEU A 188 -4.29 1.28 -33.57
CA LEU A 188 -3.20 2.17 -33.24
C LEU A 188 -2.38 2.49 -34.49
N VAL A 189 -2.12 3.79 -34.71
CA VAL A 189 -1.28 4.26 -35.83
C VAL A 189 -0.33 5.36 -35.38
N ASP A 190 0.65 5.69 -36.21
CA ASP A 190 1.73 6.62 -35.92
C ASP A 190 1.37 8.12 -36.12
N SER A 191 0.25 8.43 -36.75
CA SER A 191 -0.11 9.82 -37.06
C SER A 191 -1.61 10.09 -37.02
N GLU A 192 -1.96 11.33 -36.67
CA GLU A 192 -3.34 11.83 -36.66
C GLU A 192 -4.00 11.68 -38.04
N ALA A 193 -3.27 11.98 -39.10
CA ALA A 193 -3.81 11.90 -40.46
C ALA A 193 -4.23 10.48 -40.86
N LYS A 194 -3.44 9.47 -40.42
CA LYS A 194 -3.84 8.05 -40.65
C LYS A 194 -5.04 7.67 -39.77
N ALA A 195 -5.04 8.08 -38.50
CA ALA A 195 -6.15 7.80 -37.59
C ALA A 195 -7.45 8.45 -38.11
N GLN A 196 -7.37 9.67 -38.65
CA GLN A 196 -8.54 10.34 -39.26
C GLN A 196 -9.02 9.62 -40.52
N ALA A 197 -8.11 9.16 -41.35
CA ALA A 197 -8.49 8.38 -42.53
C ALA A 197 -9.16 7.06 -42.16
N ILE A 198 -8.69 6.38 -41.11
CA ILE A 198 -9.34 5.19 -40.58
C ILE A 198 -10.71 5.54 -39.99
N TYR A 199 -10.82 6.59 -39.18
CA TYR A 199 -12.09 7.03 -38.60
C TYR A 199 -13.14 7.29 -39.72
N ASP A 200 -12.75 8.03 -40.77
CA ASP A 200 -13.62 8.32 -41.90
C ASP A 200 -14.07 7.05 -42.65
N GLN A 201 -13.20 6.03 -42.72
CA GLN A 201 -13.48 4.74 -43.32
C GLN A 201 -14.45 3.89 -42.49
N VAL A 202 -14.23 3.81 -41.17
CA VAL A 202 -14.99 2.90 -40.29
C VAL A 202 -16.33 3.48 -39.84
N THR A 203 -16.58 4.77 -40.05
CA THR A 203 -17.85 5.42 -39.71
C THR A 203 -18.86 5.49 -40.83
N VAL A 204 -18.57 4.84 -42.01
CA VAL A 204 -19.52 4.78 -43.08
C VAL A 204 -20.68 3.81 -42.77
N PRO A 205 -21.91 4.10 -43.26
CA PRO A 205 -23.05 3.22 -43.01
C PRO A 205 -22.79 1.78 -43.49
N GLY A 206 -23.05 0.80 -42.63
CA GLY A 206 -22.87 -0.61 -42.89
C GLY A 206 -21.51 -1.20 -42.61
N PHE A 207 -20.55 -0.41 -42.13
CA PHE A 207 -19.28 -0.91 -41.62
C PHE A 207 -19.53 -1.72 -40.34
N THR A 208 -18.96 -2.92 -40.24
CA THR A 208 -19.23 -3.84 -39.14
C THR A 208 -18.02 -3.98 -38.22
N LEU A 209 -18.23 -4.49 -37.00
CA LEU A 209 -17.14 -4.83 -36.06
C LEU A 209 -16.15 -5.81 -36.68
N ALA A 210 -16.63 -6.80 -37.48
CA ALA A 210 -15.75 -7.74 -38.17
C ALA A 210 -14.87 -7.05 -39.24
N ASP A 211 -15.39 -6.02 -39.92
CA ASP A 211 -14.60 -5.21 -40.84
C ASP A 211 -13.57 -4.38 -40.10
N PHE A 212 -13.90 -3.83 -38.92
CA PHE A 212 -12.99 -3.10 -38.07
C PHE A 212 -11.82 -3.99 -37.61
N GLN A 213 -12.13 -5.19 -37.10
CA GLN A 213 -11.12 -6.19 -36.68
C GLN A 213 -10.23 -6.62 -37.87
N ALA A 214 -10.79 -6.80 -39.05
CA ALA A 214 -10.00 -7.10 -40.24
C ALA A 214 -9.07 -5.95 -40.63
N LEU A 215 -9.53 -4.71 -40.50
CA LEU A 215 -8.73 -3.51 -40.72
C LEU A 215 -7.64 -3.37 -39.66
N ALA A 216 -7.96 -3.63 -38.38
CA ALA A 216 -6.99 -3.62 -37.29
C ALA A 216 -5.82 -4.58 -37.51
N LYS A 217 -6.08 -5.77 -38.04
CA LYS A 217 -5.05 -6.78 -38.35
C LYS A 217 -4.06 -6.32 -39.42
N THR A 218 -4.42 -5.36 -40.27
CA THR A 218 -3.57 -4.90 -41.38
C THR A 218 -2.99 -3.52 -41.17
N GLU A 219 -3.70 -2.63 -40.49
CA GLU A 219 -3.34 -1.23 -40.39
C GLU A 219 -2.79 -0.84 -38.98
N SER A 220 -3.15 -1.62 -37.94
CA SER A 220 -2.71 -1.31 -36.58
C SER A 220 -1.22 -1.60 -36.38
N THR A 221 -0.54 -0.68 -35.69
CA THR A 221 0.83 -0.87 -35.21
C THR A 221 0.88 -1.53 -33.84
N ASP A 222 -0.26 -1.84 -33.23
CA ASP A 222 -0.31 -2.64 -32.00
C ASP A 222 0.23 -4.06 -32.29
N PRO A 223 1.21 -4.57 -31.51
CA PRO A 223 1.83 -5.86 -31.79
C PRO A 223 0.89 -7.06 -31.66
N ASN A 224 -0.25 -6.93 -30.96
CA ASN A 224 -1.24 -8.00 -30.79
C ASN A 224 -2.33 -7.98 -31.89
N ALA A 225 -2.58 -6.84 -32.51
CA ALA A 225 -3.64 -6.66 -33.49
C ALA A 225 -3.65 -7.69 -34.65
N PRO A 226 -2.50 -8.20 -35.15
CA PRO A 226 -2.50 -9.25 -36.17
C PRO A 226 -3.18 -10.55 -35.73
N GLN A 227 -3.20 -10.85 -34.42
CA GLN A 227 -3.80 -12.06 -33.86
C GLN A 227 -5.26 -11.81 -33.45
N ASP A 228 -5.52 -10.80 -32.64
CA ASP A 228 -6.82 -10.56 -32.00
C ASP A 228 -7.71 -9.53 -32.70
N GLY A 229 -7.18 -8.78 -33.68
CA GLY A 229 -7.96 -7.75 -34.38
C GLY A 229 -8.09 -6.45 -33.56
N GLY A 230 -7.22 -6.24 -32.60
CA GLY A 230 -7.22 -5.07 -31.74
C GLY A 230 -8.16 -5.18 -30.55
N GLU A 231 -8.62 -6.40 -30.21
CA GLU A 231 -9.49 -6.64 -29.06
C GLU A 231 -8.75 -6.37 -27.74
N LEU A 232 -9.41 -5.66 -26.84
CA LEU A 232 -8.88 -5.30 -25.52
C LEU A 232 -10.00 -5.38 -24.47
N THR A 233 -9.79 -6.20 -23.45
CA THR A 233 -10.69 -6.30 -22.29
C THR A 233 -9.90 -6.07 -21.02
N LEU A 234 -9.99 -4.86 -20.45
CA LEU A 234 -9.26 -4.43 -19.25
C LEU A 234 -10.09 -3.48 -18.41
N ALA A 235 -9.76 -3.39 -17.10
CA ALA A 235 -10.30 -2.31 -16.30
C ALA A 235 -9.81 -0.95 -16.83
N ALA A 236 -10.72 0.03 -16.92
CA ALA A 236 -10.39 1.35 -17.47
C ALA A 236 -9.24 2.03 -16.71
N GLY A 237 -9.14 1.81 -15.38
CA GLY A 237 -8.03 2.32 -14.56
C GLY A 237 -6.65 1.72 -14.88
N GLN A 238 -6.58 0.65 -15.68
CA GLN A 238 -5.32 0.05 -16.15
C GLN A 238 -4.84 0.63 -17.49
N LEU A 239 -5.67 1.40 -18.16
CA LEU A 239 -5.38 2.02 -19.44
C LEU A 239 -4.76 3.41 -19.22
N VAL A 240 -4.07 3.93 -20.23
CA VAL A 240 -3.63 5.33 -20.20
C VAL A 240 -4.87 6.24 -20.21
N SER A 241 -4.82 7.34 -19.48
CA SER A 241 -5.98 8.19 -19.19
C SER A 241 -6.70 8.66 -20.45
N GLU A 242 -5.95 9.08 -21.47
CA GLU A 242 -6.52 9.59 -22.72
C GLU A 242 -7.35 8.54 -23.46
N PHE A 243 -6.89 7.28 -23.43
CA PHE A 243 -7.62 6.16 -24.04
C PHE A 243 -8.84 5.78 -23.19
N ALA A 244 -8.66 5.67 -21.87
CA ALA A 244 -9.74 5.31 -20.96
C ALA A 244 -10.87 6.33 -20.99
N ASP A 245 -10.56 7.63 -20.90
CA ASP A 245 -11.53 8.72 -20.92
C ASP A 245 -12.33 8.73 -22.23
N ALA A 246 -11.64 8.53 -23.35
CA ALA A 246 -12.30 8.45 -24.66
C ALA A 246 -13.23 7.23 -24.76
N ALA A 247 -12.77 6.04 -24.33
CA ALA A 247 -13.56 4.81 -24.39
C ALA A 247 -14.77 4.83 -23.44
N LEU A 248 -14.61 5.40 -22.23
CA LEU A 248 -15.70 5.56 -21.25
C LEU A 248 -16.78 6.54 -21.75
N ALA A 249 -16.39 7.55 -22.54
CA ALA A 249 -17.33 8.54 -23.08
C ALA A 249 -18.19 8.04 -24.24
N LEU A 250 -17.83 6.88 -24.83
CA LEU A 250 -18.59 6.28 -25.95
C LEU A 250 -19.81 5.51 -25.44
N ASP A 251 -20.87 5.49 -26.22
CA ASP A 251 -21.94 4.50 -26.09
C ASP A 251 -21.51 3.15 -26.67
N ASN A 252 -22.16 2.04 -26.23
CA ASN A 252 -21.88 0.71 -26.77
C ASN A 252 -22.16 0.68 -28.26
N GLY A 253 -21.20 0.22 -29.05
CA GLY A 253 -21.23 0.21 -30.52
C GLY A 253 -20.74 1.51 -31.15
N GLU A 254 -20.35 2.51 -30.38
CA GLU A 254 -19.84 3.79 -30.90
C GLU A 254 -18.33 3.72 -31.17
N ILE A 255 -17.87 4.54 -32.12
CA ILE A 255 -16.47 4.65 -32.52
C ILE A 255 -15.93 6.04 -32.12
N SER A 256 -14.76 6.08 -31.47
CA SER A 256 -14.12 7.32 -31.08
C SER A 256 -13.59 8.11 -32.28
N LYS A 257 -13.51 9.42 -32.16
CA LYS A 257 -12.59 10.22 -32.96
C LYS A 257 -11.14 9.78 -32.67
N PRO A 258 -10.15 10.19 -33.53
CA PRO A 258 -8.76 9.92 -33.24
C PRO A 258 -8.36 10.40 -31.84
N VAL A 259 -7.77 9.51 -31.04
CA VAL A 259 -7.33 9.75 -29.64
C VAL A 259 -5.82 9.67 -29.60
N GLN A 260 -5.17 10.72 -29.15
CA GLN A 260 -3.70 10.75 -28.97
C GLN A 260 -3.30 10.22 -27.60
N THR A 261 -2.33 9.30 -27.57
CA THR A 261 -1.66 8.81 -26.35
C THR A 261 -0.15 8.85 -26.53
N GLN A 262 0.59 8.45 -25.52
CA GLN A 262 2.06 8.28 -25.63
C GLN A 262 2.48 7.18 -26.62
N TYR A 263 1.58 6.27 -27.01
CA TYR A 263 1.86 5.17 -27.96
C TYR A 263 1.57 5.53 -29.41
N GLY A 264 0.83 6.61 -29.66
CA GLY A 264 0.41 7.03 -30.97
C GLY A 264 -1.05 7.50 -30.99
N TRP A 265 -1.72 7.29 -32.11
CA TRP A 265 -3.10 7.69 -32.32
C TRP A 265 -4.01 6.45 -32.41
N HIS A 266 -5.09 6.46 -31.67
CA HIS A 266 -6.04 5.36 -31.60
C HIS A 266 -7.37 5.75 -32.21
N VAL A 267 -8.01 4.79 -32.90
CA VAL A 267 -9.45 4.78 -33.19
C VAL A 267 -10.03 3.61 -32.41
N ILE A 268 -11.02 3.87 -31.56
CA ILE A 268 -11.54 2.91 -30.57
C ILE A 268 -13.00 2.60 -30.92
N TRP A 269 -13.36 1.34 -31.00
CA TRP A 269 -14.74 0.86 -31.10
C TRP A 269 -15.14 0.26 -29.74
N LYS A 270 -16.06 0.91 -29.03
CA LYS A 270 -16.58 0.34 -27.78
C LYS A 270 -17.59 -0.75 -28.09
N ILE A 271 -17.31 -1.95 -27.60
CA ILE A 271 -18.21 -3.10 -27.73
C ILE A 271 -19.22 -3.07 -26.60
N ASP A 272 -18.72 -3.14 -25.36
CA ASP A 272 -19.51 -3.00 -24.14
C ASP A 272 -18.63 -2.58 -22.95
N GLU A 273 -19.29 -2.38 -21.82
CA GLU A 273 -18.62 -2.19 -20.52
C GLU A 273 -19.36 -2.94 -19.42
N GLN A 274 -18.60 -3.36 -18.42
CA GLN A 274 -19.13 -3.97 -17.22
C GLN A 274 -18.66 -3.22 -15.99
N VAL A 275 -19.60 -2.59 -15.28
CA VAL A 275 -19.33 -1.91 -14.02
C VAL A 275 -19.57 -2.87 -12.87
N THR A 276 -18.54 -3.12 -12.04
CA THR A 276 -18.67 -3.87 -10.79
C THR A 276 -19.49 -3.03 -9.81
N PRO A 277 -20.67 -3.47 -9.34
CA PRO A 277 -21.50 -2.70 -8.43
C PRO A 277 -20.78 -2.43 -7.09
N PHE A 278 -21.06 -1.28 -6.47
CA PHE A 278 -20.48 -0.91 -5.17
C PHE A 278 -20.56 -2.02 -4.12
N ALA A 279 -21.68 -2.73 -4.03
CA ALA A 279 -21.85 -3.82 -3.07
C ALA A 279 -20.80 -4.95 -3.22
N GLN A 280 -20.29 -5.17 -4.43
CA GLN A 280 -19.23 -6.14 -4.71
C GLN A 280 -17.83 -5.52 -4.56
N ALA A 281 -17.67 -4.25 -4.91
CA ALA A 281 -16.41 -3.50 -4.79
C ALA A 281 -16.10 -3.05 -3.35
N ARG A 282 -17.11 -3.02 -2.49
CA ARG A 282 -17.08 -2.43 -1.15
C ARG A 282 -15.91 -2.92 -0.29
N ASP A 283 -15.67 -4.22 -0.26
CA ASP A 283 -14.61 -4.78 0.57
C ASP A 283 -13.21 -4.39 0.04
N GLN A 284 -13.04 -4.29 -1.26
CA GLN A 284 -11.79 -3.82 -1.87
C GLN A 284 -11.57 -2.33 -1.58
N ILE A 285 -12.61 -1.50 -1.68
CA ILE A 285 -12.57 -0.08 -1.30
C ILE A 285 -12.21 0.07 0.18
N LEU A 286 -12.83 -0.75 1.05
CA LEU A 286 -12.53 -0.73 2.47
C LEU A 286 -11.08 -1.12 2.77
N GLN A 287 -10.53 -2.13 2.10
CA GLN A 287 -9.13 -2.52 2.26
C GLN A 287 -8.17 -1.40 1.84
N GLY A 288 -8.41 -0.76 0.70
CA GLY A 288 -7.65 0.42 0.27
C GLY A 288 -7.72 1.54 1.30
N ALA A 289 -8.93 1.84 1.77
CA ALA A 289 -9.15 2.86 2.80
C ALA A 289 -8.41 2.54 4.12
N GLN A 290 -8.31 1.27 4.52
CA GLN A 290 -7.56 0.87 5.72
C GLN A 290 -6.07 1.20 5.60
N VAL A 291 -5.49 0.97 4.42
CA VAL A 291 -4.08 1.33 4.16
C VAL A 291 -3.87 2.84 4.23
N ASP A 292 -4.75 3.61 3.60
CA ASP A 292 -4.67 5.07 3.57
C ASP A 292 -4.81 5.69 4.96
N GLU A 293 -5.84 5.29 5.71
CA GLU A 293 -6.15 5.84 7.03
C GLU A 293 -5.09 5.44 8.06
N PHE A 294 -4.62 4.20 8.03
CA PHE A 294 -3.51 3.77 8.87
C PHE A 294 -2.23 4.55 8.54
N GLY A 295 -1.93 4.74 7.26
CA GLY A 295 -0.79 5.55 6.82
C GLY A 295 -0.90 7.01 7.26
N ALA A 296 -2.08 7.62 7.12
CA ALA A 296 -2.33 8.98 7.59
C ALA A 296 -2.15 9.12 9.12
N TRP A 297 -2.66 8.14 9.87
CA TRP A 297 -2.48 8.08 11.30
C TRP A 297 -0.99 7.94 11.68
N MET A 298 -0.22 7.06 11.03
CA MET A 298 1.22 6.89 11.25
C MET A 298 1.98 8.20 11.01
N ARG A 299 1.67 8.92 9.94
CA ARG A 299 2.28 10.24 9.63
C ARG A 299 2.01 11.25 10.75
N ALA A 300 0.78 11.28 11.25
CA ALA A 300 0.42 12.17 12.36
C ALA A 300 1.21 11.85 13.64
N GLN A 301 1.41 10.56 13.95
CA GLN A 301 2.21 10.14 15.09
C GLN A 301 3.70 10.51 14.92
N ASN A 302 4.27 10.33 13.73
CA ASN A 302 5.64 10.72 13.45
C ASN A 302 5.82 12.25 13.58
N ALA A 303 4.90 13.03 13.04
CA ALA A 303 4.90 14.49 13.16
C ALA A 303 4.80 14.97 14.63
N ALA A 304 4.18 14.17 15.52
CA ALA A 304 4.14 14.42 16.95
C ALA A 304 5.44 13.97 17.68
N GLY A 305 6.47 13.53 16.97
CA GLY A 305 7.76 13.13 17.55
C GLY A 305 7.73 11.80 18.30
N GLN A 306 6.78 10.93 17.96
CA GLN A 306 6.64 9.63 18.63
C GLN A 306 7.64 8.58 18.16
N ILE A 307 8.37 8.82 17.07
CA ILE A 307 9.31 7.86 16.46
C ILE A 307 10.73 8.45 16.51
N THR A 308 11.66 7.70 17.09
CA THR A 308 13.10 7.99 17.06
C THR A 308 13.83 6.76 16.57
N VAL A 309 14.71 6.90 15.60
CA VAL A 309 15.52 5.81 15.03
C VAL A 309 16.99 6.06 15.36
N ASP A 310 17.75 5.00 15.70
CA ASP A 310 19.19 5.10 15.82
C ASP A 310 19.79 5.52 14.46
N PRO A 311 20.59 6.58 14.39
CA PRO A 311 21.12 7.12 13.14
C PRO A 311 21.95 6.12 12.31
N SER A 312 22.48 5.07 12.92
CA SER A 312 23.21 4.01 12.21
C SER A 312 22.34 3.21 11.23
N PHE A 313 21.02 3.16 11.48
CA PHE A 313 20.04 2.57 10.56
C PHE A 313 19.50 3.58 9.56
N GLY A 314 19.46 4.86 9.92
CA GLY A 314 18.89 5.91 9.09
C GLY A 314 17.84 6.75 9.81
N ARG A 315 16.81 7.17 9.09
CA ARG A 315 15.64 7.89 9.63
C ARG A 315 14.34 7.21 9.22
N PHE A 316 13.29 7.40 10.00
CA PHE A 316 11.95 7.02 9.60
C PHE A 316 11.41 8.01 8.56
N ASP A 317 11.01 7.51 7.40
CA ASP A 317 10.37 8.27 6.33
C ASP A 317 8.86 8.06 6.41
N ASP A 318 8.12 9.12 6.64
CA ASP A 318 6.68 9.08 6.84
C ASP A 318 5.87 8.96 5.55
N GLN A 319 6.47 9.24 4.40
CA GLN A 319 5.83 9.02 3.11
C GLN A 319 5.87 7.55 2.72
N GLN A 320 7.00 6.90 2.96
CA GLN A 320 7.19 5.48 2.68
C GLN A 320 6.81 4.58 3.86
N LEU A 321 6.61 5.14 5.06
CA LEU A 321 6.41 4.44 6.34
C LEU A 321 7.52 3.40 6.62
N GLN A 322 8.75 3.76 6.28
CA GLN A 322 9.91 2.88 6.39
C GLN A 322 11.14 3.62 6.93
N VAL A 323 12.14 2.85 7.36
CA VAL A 323 13.45 3.40 7.69
C VAL A 323 14.27 3.49 6.40
N VAL A 324 14.66 4.71 6.06
CA VAL A 324 15.48 5.02 4.89
C VAL A 324 16.87 5.47 5.30
N ARG A 325 17.84 5.29 4.42
CA ARG A 325 19.22 5.71 4.63
C ARG A 325 19.32 7.24 4.73
N ILE A 326 20.17 7.74 5.63
CA ILE A 326 20.54 9.16 5.63
C ILE A 326 21.60 9.36 4.54
N THR A 327 21.31 10.21 3.56
CA THR A 327 22.24 10.59 2.49
C THR A 327 22.83 11.99 2.77
N SER A 328 23.94 12.34 2.10
CA SER A 328 24.55 13.67 2.24
C SER A 328 23.66 14.84 1.82
N THR A 329 22.58 14.56 1.09
CA THR A 329 21.58 15.56 0.67
C THR A 329 20.38 15.65 1.60
N ASP A 330 20.33 14.79 2.63
CA ASP A 330 19.22 14.77 3.60
C ASP A 330 19.35 15.96 4.57
N PRO A 331 18.28 16.74 4.81
CA PRO A 331 18.30 17.87 5.76
C PRO A 331 18.70 17.46 7.19
N SER A 332 18.52 16.18 7.56
CA SER A 332 18.93 15.64 8.86
C SER A 332 20.42 15.25 8.95
N ALA A 333 21.14 15.23 7.82
CA ALA A 333 22.56 14.86 7.78
C ALA A 333 23.48 15.83 8.54
N THR A 334 23.03 17.05 8.86
CA THR A 334 23.79 18.06 9.59
C THR A 334 23.79 17.86 11.13
N ALA A 335 23.05 16.88 11.63
CA ALA A 335 22.90 16.61 13.07
C ALA A 335 23.74 15.40 13.56
N SER A 336 24.56 14.78 12.74
CA SER A 336 25.43 13.69 13.20
C SER A 336 26.58 14.26 14.02
N PRO A 337 26.76 13.86 15.31
CA PRO A 337 28.00 14.14 16.00
C PRO A 337 29.13 13.38 15.26
N SER A 338 30.15 14.12 14.84
CA SER A 338 31.36 13.56 14.31
C SER A 338 31.95 12.53 15.30
N VAL A 339 31.88 11.25 14.98
CA VAL A 339 32.64 10.20 15.68
C VAL A 339 34.11 10.26 15.23
N ASP A 340 34.78 11.38 15.52
CA ASP A 340 36.22 11.51 15.50
C ASP A 340 36.69 11.71 16.97
N ALA A 341 36.67 10.68 17.76
CA ALA A 341 37.38 10.64 19.02
C ALA A 341 37.47 9.22 19.60
N VAL A 342 38.10 8.30 18.90
CA VAL A 342 38.73 7.16 19.58
C VAL A 342 40.16 7.05 19.08
N ASN A 343 41.01 7.97 19.56
CA ASN A 343 42.45 7.77 19.73
C ASN A 343 43.01 8.95 20.54
N GLY A 344 42.55 9.09 21.76
CA GLY A 344 43.16 9.95 22.77
C GLY A 344 44.12 9.18 23.63
N VAL A 345 45.34 8.94 23.13
CA VAL A 345 46.49 8.69 24.04
C VAL A 345 47.19 10.03 24.23
N PRO A 346 47.28 10.55 25.45
CA PRO A 346 48.10 11.73 25.71
C PRO A 346 49.57 11.34 25.66
N VAL A 347 50.33 11.87 24.72
CA VAL A 347 51.82 11.94 24.83
C VAL A 347 52.13 13.23 25.60
N SER A 348 52.54 13.05 26.81
CA SER A 348 53.16 14.14 27.61
C SER A 348 54.58 14.45 27.16
N PRO A 349 55.09 15.67 27.44
CA PRO A 349 56.13 16.37 26.75
C PRO A 349 57.54 15.76 26.89
#